data_3cc7aeaa50f7e206317b821dcc11aaac
#
_entry.id   3cc7aeaa50f7e206317b821dcc11aaac
#
_cell.length_a   1.000
_cell.length_b   1.000
_cell.length_c   1.000
_cell.angle_alpha   90.00
_cell.angle_beta   90.00
_cell.angle_gamma   90.00
#
_symmetry.space_group_name_H-M   'P 1'
#
loop_
_entity.id
_entity.type
_entity.pdbx_description
1 polymer ?
#
loop_
_entity_poly.entity_id
_entity_poly.type
_entity_poly.pdbx_seq_one_letter_code
_entity_poly.pdbx_strand_id
1 'polypeptide(L)'
;MLIPKAEKHKNKKHLIYVSTQNCCVGTDWCSGNIQSHHLLKPFEGKRGFGMRASDKNVVPLCYYHHAKLHDTNGDEDKFWESFGLSPDYGRETAKMFWEKSPHKK
;
A
#
# COMPACT_ATOMS: atom_id res chain seq x y z
N MET A 1 -25.86 -12.77 18.28
CA MET A 1 -24.52 -13.34 18.16
C MET A 1 -23.62 -12.44 17.35
N LEU A 2 -22.46 -12.22 17.87
CA LEU A 2 -21.52 -11.43 17.13
C LEU A 2 -20.85 -12.30 16.08
N ILE A 3 -21.06 -11.93 14.84
CA ILE A 3 -20.29 -12.54 13.77
C ILE A 3 -18.89 -11.95 13.89
N PRO A 4 -17.88 -12.80 14.08
CA PRO A 4 -16.52 -12.28 14.14
C PRO A 4 -16.27 -11.51 12.85
N LYS A 5 -15.83 -10.29 13.00
CA LYS A 5 -15.34 -9.57 11.84
C LYS A 5 -14.32 -10.43 11.15
N ALA A 6 -14.44 -10.58 9.84
CA ALA A 6 -13.36 -11.16 9.08
C ALA A 6 -12.11 -10.45 9.58
N GLU A 7 -11.24 -11.20 10.24
CA GLU A 7 -10.07 -10.59 10.82
C GLU A 7 -9.19 -10.04 9.74
N LYS A 8 -9.08 -8.73 9.71
CA LYS A 8 -8.05 -8.12 8.92
C LYS A 8 -6.72 -8.49 9.53
N HIS A 9 -5.81 -8.91 8.71
CA HIS A 9 -4.46 -9.09 9.17
C HIS A 9 -3.92 -7.71 9.59
N LYS A 10 -3.67 -7.56 10.88
CA LYS A 10 -3.11 -6.33 11.43
C LYS A 10 -1.69 -6.60 11.84
N ASN A 11 -0.78 -5.75 11.38
CA ASN A 11 0.63 -5.91 11.68
C ASN A 11 1.31 -4.56 11.72
N LYS A 12 1.22 -3.90 12.87
CA LYS A 12 1.78 -2.58 13.05
C LYS A 12 3.28 -2.55 12.80
N LYS A 13 3.99 -3.62 13.17
CA LYS A 13 5.44 -3.68 12.95
C LYS A 13 5.77 -3.67 11.46
N HIS A 14 4.96 -4.36 10.66
CA HIS A 14 5.15 -4.35 9.21
C HIS A 14 4.89 -2.97 8.63
N LEU A 15 3.86 -2.27 9.12
CA LEU A 15 3.59 -0.91 8.67
C LEU A 15 4.78 0.02 8.94
N ILE A 16 5.37 -0.10 10.12
CA ILE A 16 6.55 0.70 10.46
C ILE A 16 7.72 0.32 9.56
N TYR A 17 7.92 -0.97 9.34
CA TYR A 17 8.98 -1.46 8.45
C TYR A 17 8.85 -0.84 7.05
N VAL A 18 7.66 -0.86 6.47
CA VAL A 18 7.43 -0.29 5.14
C VAL A 18 7.69 1.21 5.14
N SER A 19 7.31 1.90 6.21
CA SER A 19 7.50 3.36 6.30
C SER A 19 8.97 3.77 6.40
N THR A 20 9.88 2.82 6.67
CA THR A 20 11.32 3.10 6.68
C THR A 20 11.96 2.93 5.31
N GLN A 21 11.21 2.49 4.32
CA GLN A 21 11.72 2.25 2.98
C GLN A 21 11.61 3.52 2.14
N ASN A 22 12.29 3.53 0.99
CA ASN A 22 12.16 4.64 0.05
C ASN A 22 10.82 4.58 -0.65
N CYS A 23 10.33 5.75 -1.11
CA CYS A 23 9.11 5.80 -1.90
C CYS A 23 9.23 4.86 -3.11
N CYS A 24 8.23 4.01 -3.30
CA CYS A 24 8.30 2.99 -4.36
C CYS A 24 8.17 3.59 -5.77
N VAL A 25 7.68 4.82 -5.90
CA VAL A 25 7.65 5.52 -7.18
C VAL A 25 9.00 6.14 -7.50
N GLY A 26 9.65 6.75 -6.51
CA GLY A 26 11.03 7.19 -6.62
C GLY A 26 11.33 8.22 -7.70
N THR A 27 10.56 9.30 -7.75
CA THR A 27 10.82 10.38 -8.71
C THR A 27 11.54 11.56 -8.00
N ASP A 28 12.00 12.50 -8.81
CA ASP A 28 12.62 13.72 -8.27
C ASP A 28 11.64 14.59 -7.50
N TRP A 29 10.36 14.32 -7.61
CA TRP A 29 9.31 15.07 -6.91
C TRP A 29 9.00 14.52 -5.53
N CYS A 30 9.66 13.45 -5.11
CA CYS A 30 9.45 12.89 -3.78
C CYS A 30 9.69 13.94 -2.70
N SER A 31 8.74 14.09 -1.79
CA SER A 31 8.88 15.02 -0.67
C SER A 31 8.00 14.57 0.49
N GLY A 32 8.39 14.96 1.67
CA GLY A 32 7.65 14.61 2.89
C GLY A 32 7.98 13.22 3.40
N ASN A 33 7.33 12.85 4.47
CA ASN A 33 7.56 11.56 5.12
C ASN A 33 7.01 10.40 4.29
N ILE A 34 7.65 9.25 4.44
CA ILE A 34 7.14 8.03 3.82
C ILE A 34 5.96 7.50 4.64
N GLN A 35 4.91 7.14 3.95
CA GLN A 35 3.71 6.60 4.56
C GLN A 35 3.46 5.19 4.02
N SER A 36 2.96 4.31 4.89
CA SER A 36 2.57 2.97 4.47
C SER A 36 1.15 3.05 3.93
N HIS A 37 1.05 3.07 2.60
CA HIS A 37 -0.24 3.20 1.92
C HIS A 37 -0.90 1.85 1.74
N HIS A 38 -2.13 1.71 2.23
CA HIS A 38 -2.92 0.49 2.02
C HIS A 38 -3.49 0.52 0.61
N LEU A 39 -3.22 -0.54 -0.15
CA LEU A 39 -3.68 -0.62 -1.53
C LEU A 39 -5.19 -0.65 -1.59
N LEU A 40 -5.74 0.02 -2.60
CA LEU A 40 -7.17 -0.06 -2.90
C LEU A 40 -7.49 -1.38 -3.57
N LYS A 41 -6.52 -1.95 -4.30
CA LYS A 41 -6.63 -3.26 -4.92
C LYS A 41 -5.56 -4.17 -4.32
N PRO A 42 -5.90 -4.96 -3.29
CA PRO A 42 -4.92 -5.76 -2.57
C PRO A 42 -4.40 -6.94 -3.39
N PHE A 43 -3.18 -7.38 -3.08
CA PHE A 43 -2.64 -8.60 -3.69
C PHE A 43 -3.14 -9.85 -2.98
N GLU A 44 -3.57 -9.73 -1.74
CA GLU A 44 -4.07 -10.85 -0.95
C GLU A 44 -5.31 -10.44 -0.19
N GLY A 45 -6.32 -11.31 -0.22
CA GLY A 45 -7.58 -11.04 0.43
C GLY A 45 -8.42 -10.03 -0.33
N LYS A 46 -9.52 -9.66 0.26
CA LYS A 46 -10.44 -8.68 -0.33
C LYS A 46 -10.59 -7.51 0.61
N ARG A 47 -10.71 -6.35 0.04
CA ARG A 47 -11.06 -5.16 0.78
C ARG A 47 -12.57 -5.15 0.96
N GLY A 48 -13.04 -5.11 2.19
CA GLY A 48 -14.46 -4.99 2.44
C GLY A 48 -14.97 -3.59 2.07
N PHE A 49 -16.28 -3.48 1.89
CA PHE A 49 -16.90 -2.20 1.56
C PHE A 49 -16.57 -1.17 2.65
N GLY A 50 -16.00 -0.05 2.23
CA GLY A 50 -15.62 1.01 3.15
C GLY A 50 -14.45 0.68 4.07
N MET A 51 -13.75 -0.42 3.83
CA MET A 51 -12.66 -0.87 4.70
C MET A 51 -11.34 -0.87 3.95
N ARG A 52 -10.25 -0.68 4.71
CA ARG A 52 -8.93 -0.79 4.13
C ARG A 52 -8.55 -2.25 3.92
N ALA A 53 -7.62 -2.48 2.99
CA ALA A 53 -7.02 -3.80 2.83
C ALA A 53 -6.21 -4.15 4.09
N SER A 54 -5.85 -5.42 4.23
CA SER A 54 -5.05 -5.84 5.38
C SER A 54 -3.66 -5.21 5.35
N ASP A 55 -2.99 -5.22 6.49
CA ASP A 55 -1.67 -4.59 6.64
C ASP A 55 -0.57 -5.26 5.82
N LYS A 56 -0.84 -6.42 5.21
CA LYS A 56 0.09 -7.02 4.25
C LYS A 56 0.16 -6.23 2.95
N ASN A 57 -0.90 -5.50 2.62
CA ASN A 57 -1.11 -4.87 1.32
C ASN A 57 -0.73 -3.40 1.36
N VAL A 58 0.50 -3.11 1.78
CA VAL A 58 0.96 -1.73 1.89
C VAL A 58 2.22 -1.51 1.08
N VAL A 59 2.36 -0.29 0.58
CA VAL A 59 3.55 0.15 -0.16
C VAL A 59 4.04 1.47 0.42
N PRO A 60 5.35 1.75 0.34
CA PRO A 60 5.86 3.03 0.82
C PRO A 60 5.64 4.13 -0.21
N LEU A 61 4.95 5.18 0.17
CA LEU A 61 4.76 6.36 -0.67
C LEU A 61 5.12 7.59 0.14
N CYS A 62 5.90 8.51 -0.46
CA CYS A 62 6.16 9.78 0.18
C CYS A 62 4.87 10.60 0.20
N TYR A 63 4.87 11.66 1.00
CA TYR A 63 3.69 12.50 1.13
C TYR A 63 3.21 13.02 -0.23
N TYR A 64 4.15 13.49 -1.06
CA TYR A 64 3.81 14.03 -2.38
C TYR A 64 3.08 13.01 -3.26
N HIS A 65 3.64 11.80 -3.38
CA HIS A 65 3.03 10.78 -4.25
C HIS A 65 1.76 10.19 -3.66
N HIS A 66 1.67 10.13 -2.33
CA HIS A 66 0.45 9.67 -1.69
C HIS A 66 -0.70 10.65 -1.97
N ALA A 67 -0.41 11.96 -1.92
CA ALA A 67 -1.41 12.97 -2.27
C ALA A 67 -1.80 12.87 -3.74
N LYS A 68 -0.83 12.62 -4.63
CA LYS A 68 -1.11 12.44 -6.06
C LYS A 68 -2.01 11.24 -6.31
N LEU A 69 -1.82 10.17 -5.56
CA LEU A 69 -2.68 9.00 -5.70
C LEU A 69 -4.13 9.35 -5.37
N HIS A 70 -4.34 10.14 -4.34
CA HIS A 70 -5.69 10.56 -3.98
C HIS A 70 -6.33 11.43 -5.06
N ASP A 71 -5.53 12.17 -5.82
CA ASP A 71 -6.04 13.01 -6.91
C ASP A 71 -6.57 12.19 -8.09
N THR A 72 -6.29 10.89 -8.14
CA THR A 72 -6.80 10.02 -9.21
C THR A 72 -8.20 9.50 -8.92
N ASN A 73 -8.87 10.03 -7.91
CA ASN A 73 -10.19 9.55 -7.48
C ASN A 73 -10.16 8.07 -7.10
N GLY A 74 -9.04 7.61 -6.55
CA GLY A 74 -8.90 6.22 -6.11
C GLY A 74 -8.56 5.24 -7.22
N ASP A 75 -8.21 5.71 -8.41
CA ASP A 75 -7.80 4.82 -9.49
C ASP A 75 -6.31 4.54 -9.42
N GLU A 76 -5.94 3.54 -8.64
CA GLU A 76 -4.53 3.18 -8.46
C GLU A 76 -3.87 2.73 -9.74
N ASP A 77 -4.60 2.02 -10.59
CA ASP A 77 -4.03 1.55 -11.86
C ASP A 77 -3.55 2.73 -12.70
N LYS A 78 -4.38 3.77 -12.81
CA LYS A 78 -4.00 4.99 -13.54
C LYS A 78 -2.86 5.72 -12.86
N PHE A 79 -2.84 5.70 -11.53
CA PHE A 79 -1.74 6.33 -10.80
C PHE A 79 -0.40 5.68 -11.17
N TRP A 80 -0.33 4.35 -11.12
CA TRP A 80 0.90 3.65 -11.48
C TRP A 80 1.28 3.88 -12.94
N GLU A 81 0.29 3.80 -13.83
CA GLU A 81 0.52 3.99 -15.26
C GLU A 81 1.02 5.39 -15.60
N SER A 82 0.62 6.40 -14.83
CA SER A 82 1.07 7.78 -15.07
C SER A 82 2.58 7.94 -14.85
N PHE A 83 3.22 6.99 -14.17
CA PHE A 83 4.67 6.98 -13.97
C PHE A 83 5.37 5.94 -14.83
N GLY A 84 4.67 5.39 -15.84
CA GLY A 84 5.24 4.37 -16.70
C GLY A 84 5.32 3.01 -16.06
N LEU A 85 4.57 2.77 -15.00
CA LEU A 85 4.59 1.51 -14.28
C LEU A 85 3.39 0.65 -14.65
N SER A 86 3.50 -0.67 -14.44
CA SER A 86 2.39 -1.59 -14.68
C SER A 86 1.22 -1.28 -13.75
N PRO A 87 -0.03 -1.49 -14.18
CA PRO A 87 -1.17 -1.35 -13.28
C PRO A 87 -1.10 -2.31 -12.08
N ASP A 88 -0.32 -3.39 -12.18
CA ASP A 88 -0.12 -4.32 -11.07
C ASP A 88 1.05 -3.95 -10.16
N TYR A 89 1.72 -2.85 -10.45
CA TYR A 89 2.94 -2.47 -9.75
C TYR A 89 2.74 -2.40 -8.23
N GLY A 90 1.65 -1.81 -7.78
CA GLY A 90 1.38 -1.70 -6.34
C GLY A 90 1.25 -3.06 -5.67
N ARG A 91 0.52 -3.97 -6.30
CA ARG A 91 0.33 -5.32 -5.77
C ARG A 91 1.63 -6.09 -5.74
N GLU A 92 2.42 -6.00 -6.79
CA GLU A 92 3.72 -6.66 -6.86
C GLU A 92 4.68 -6.10 -5.81
N THR A 93 4.67 -4.79 -5.65
CA THR A 93 5.54 -4.13 -4.66
C THR A 93 5.14 -4.51 -3.24
N ALA A 94 3.85 -4.49 -2.93
CA ALA A 94 3.37 -4.86 -1.61
C ALA A 94 3.74 -6.30 -1.27
N LYS A 95 3.58 -7.21 -2.23
CA LYS A 95 3.94 -8.60 -2.05
C LYS A 95 5.44 -8.75 -1.76
N MET A 96 6.27 -8.03 -2.52
CA MET A 96 7.71 -8.05 -2.31
C MET A 96 8.07 -7.59 -0.89
N PHE A 97 7.52 -6.47 -0.44
CA PHE A 97 7.83 -5.98 0.90
C PHE A 97 7.31 -6.92 1.97
N TRP A 98 6.15 -7.55 1.76
CA TRP A 98 5.66 -8.53 2.71
C TRP A 98 6.59 -9.73 2.80
N GLU A 99 7.05 -10.23 1.65
CA GLU A 99 7.94 -11.39 1.63
C GLU A 99 9.29 -11.10 2.26
N LYS A 100 9.77 -9.86 2.15
CA LYS A 100 11.04 -9.43 2.75
C LYS A 100 10.90 -9.03 4.22
N SER A 101 9.68 -8.85 4.68
CA SER A 101 9.47 -8.30 6.01
C SER A 101 9.97 -9.25 7.11
N PRO A 102 10.72 -8.74 8.11
CA PRO A 102 11.08 -9.55 9.27
C PRO A 102 9.92 -9.70 10.25
N HIS A 103 8.78 -9.12 9.96
CA HIS A 103 7.64 -9.05 10.87
C HIS A 103 6.43 -9.84 10.35
N LYS A 104 6.66 -10.88 9.58
CA LYS A 104 5.59 -11.73 9.05
C LYS A 104 5.01 -12.60 10.15
N LYS A 105 3.96 -12.16 10.78
CA LYS A 105 3.22 -12.96 11.74
C LYS A 105 1.80 -12.49 11.89
#